data_ee00e6b3d06645a7de29ab32c4832c30
#
_entry.id   ee00e6b3d06645a7de29ab32c4832c30
#
_cell.length_a   1.000
_cell.length_b   1.000
_cell.length_c   1.000
_cell.angle_alpha   90.00
_cell.angle_beta   90.00
_cell.angle_gamma   90.00
#
_symmetry.space_group_name_H-M   'P 1'
#
loop_
_entity.id
_entity.type
_entity.pdbx_description
1 polymer ?
#
loop_
_entity_poly.entity_id
_entity_poly.type
_entity_poly.pdbx_seq_one_letter_code
_entity_poly.pdbx_strand_id
1 'polypeptide(L)'
;MTTEGNPLNNARVAYEYYELPGELVDIQPLGNGLINKTYQITHTHENEEKQYVLQAINHDIFPNVRGLMENIEKVTTYLREKYESEGRDAARETLRVIRTKDGHLTANLDNGTYWRIYDSVKNSYSLDKVESPEQFYITAKAFGRFAYDLNDFDASQLVEVIPQFHDTRNRYRQLEEAIREDRVGRVKEVQEEIAFIQNRKADCFLLYDLLDEGVLPLRVTHNDTKLNNIMFDSETKEPLCIVDLDTVMPGLVLFDFGDSIRFGANDCAEDEPDLSKVNFDFDLYETYVKGFIEGTNGILTEAELKYLPWGARVITLEQGIRFLTDYINGDVYYATTRPGQNLDRARTQLKLVQDMENVWDKMVEAVKNAQK
;
A
#
# COMPACT_ATOMS: atom_id res chain seq x y z
N MET A 1 0.11 30.13 -14.74
CA MET A 1 -1.16 30.05 -13.98
C MET A 1 -2.06 29.15 -14.80
N THR A 2 -1.99 27.84 -14.57
CA THR A 2 -2.89 26.85 -15.17
C THR A 2 -4.23 26.99 -14.45
N THR A 3 -5.29 27.24 -15.22
CA THR A 3 -6.68 27.20 -14.73
C THR A 3 -7.01 25.81 -14.26
N GLU A 4 -6.74 25.52 -12.98
CA GLU A 4 -7.34 24.38 -12.31
C GLU A 4 -8.85 24.65 -12.28
N GLY A 5 -9.57 24.06 -13.23
CA GLY A 5 -11.02 24.05 -13.22
C GLY A 5 -11.48 23.45 -11.89
N ASN A 6 -12.63 23.90 -11.38
CA ASN A 6 -13.23 23.36 -10.16
C ASN A 6 -13.15 21.82 -10.19
N PRO A 7 -12.47 21.15 -9.22
CA PRO A 7 -12.26 19.69 -9.24
C PRO A 7 -13.55 18.87 -9.39
N LEU A 8 -14.65 19.35 -8.82
CA LEU A 8 -15.98 18.73 -8.98
C LEU A 8 -16.51 18.86 -10.40
N ASN A 9 -16.16 19.94 -11.13
CA ASN A 9 -16.55 20.08 -12.52
C ASN A 9 -15.84 19.05 -13.40
N ASN A 10 -14.54 18.79 -13.15
CA ASN A 10 -13.80 17.76 -13.86
C ASN A 10 -14.38 16.35 -13.58
N ALA A 11 -14.81 16.08 -12.34
CA ALA A 11 -15.50 14.85 -12.00
C ALA A 11 -16.80 14.64 -12.81
N ARG A 12 -17.60 15.71 -12.97
CA ARG A 12 -18.83 15.69 -13.80
C ARG A 12 -18.51 15.46 -15.27
N VAL A 13 -17.49 16.11 -15.80
CA VAL A 13 -17.04 15.87 -17.20
C VAL A 13 -16.55 14.45 -17.39
N ALA A 14 -15.76 13.92 -16.44
CA ALA A 14 -15.29 12.53 -16.50
C ALA A 14 -16.43 11.52 -16.47
N TYR A 15 -17.45 11.77 -15.65
CA TYR A 15 -18.64 10.94 -15.56
C TYR A 15 -19.36 10.77 -16.91
N GLU A 16 -19.40 11.80 -17.77
CA GLU A 16 -20.05 11.75 -19.08
C GLU A 16 -19.45 10.71 -20.04
N TYR A 17 -18.24 10.23 -19.78
CA TYR A 17 -17.60 9.15 -20.57
C TYR A 17 -18.15 7.76 -20.23
N TYR A 18 -18.93 7.63 -19.15
CA TYR A 18 -19.45 6.35 -18.67
C TYR A 18 -20.96 6.25 -18.92
N GLU A 19 -21.43 5.02 -19.02
CA GLU A 19 -22.86 4.68 -19.07
C GLU A 19 -23.17 3.77 -17.87
N LEU A 20 -23.78 4.38 -16.85
CA LEU A 20 -24.16 3.67 -15.64
C LEU A 20 -25.67 3.44 -15.62
N PRO A 21 -26.16 2.27 -15.13
CA PRO A 21 -27.59 1.99 -15.02
C PRO A 21 -28.31 3.00 -14.12
N GLY A 22 -29.50 3.46 -14.56
CA GLY A 22 -30.35 4.37 -13.80
C GLY A 22 -30.06 5.85 -14.06
N GLU A 23 -30.52 6.70 -13.16
CA GLU A 23 -30.41 8.15 -13.25
C GLU A 23 -29.40 8.68 -12.21
N LEU A 24 -28.58 9.64 -12.64
CA LEU A 24 -27.64 10.31 -11.74
C LEU A 24 -28.39 11.16 -10.72
N VAL A 25 -28.14 10.90 -9.44
CA VAL A 25 -28.67 11.71 -8.32
C VAL A 25 -27.64 12.75 -7.89
N ASP A 26 -26.38 12.33 -7.62
CA ASP A 26 -25.35 13.25 -7.15
C ASP A 26 -23.92 12.71 -7.42
N ILE A 27 -22.95 13.66 -7.43
CA ILE A 27 -21.51 13.41 -7.40
C ILE A 27 -20.92 14.29 -6.31
N GLN A 28 -20.35 13.68 -5.26
CA GLN A 28 -19.77 14.41 -4.13
C GLN A 28 -18.38 13.89 -3.78
N PRO A 29 -17.50 14.72 -3.20
CA PRO A 29 -16.20 14.25 -2.71
C PRO A 29 -16.36 13.14 -1.70
N LEU A 30 -15.49 12.12 -1.78
CA LEU A 30 -15.45 10.96 -0.88
C LEU A 30 -14.08 10.86 -0.21
N GLY A 31 -14.06 11.01 1.13
CA GLY A 31 -12.85 10.89 1.93
C GLY A 31 -11.80 11.99 1.67
N ASN A 32 -10.62 11.81 2.26
CA ASN A 32 -9.47 12.70 2.15
C ASN A 32 -8.29 11.99 1.47
N GLY A 33 -8.55 11.29 0.35
CA GLY A 33 -7.50 10.56 -0.38
C GLY A 33 -6.25 11.42 -0.59
N LEU A 34 -5.10 10.96 -0.10
CA LEU A 34 -3.84 11.73 -0.15
C LEU A 34 -3.25 11.75 -1.56
N ILE A 35 -3.50 10.72 -2.35
CA ILE A 35 -2.91 10.52 -3.69
C ILE A 35 -3.94 10.84 -4.77
N ASN A 36 -5.06 10.10 -4.80
CA ASN A 36 -6.11 10.26 -5.80
C ASN A 36 -7.27 11.10 -5.25
N LYS A 37 -7.81 11.99 -6.08
CA LYS A 37 -9.05 12.70 -5.74
C LYS A 37 -10.23 11.77 -5.97
N THR A 38 -10.96 11.46 -4.91
CA THR A 38 -12.05 10.46 -4.93
C THR A 38 -13.42 11.12 -4.76
N TYR A 39 -14.39 10.62 -5.49
CA TYR A 39 -15.78 11.07 -5.47
C TYR A 39 -16.72 9.87 -5.39
N GLN A 40 -17.82 10.02 -4.68
CA GLN A 40 -18.95 9.10 -4.69
C GLN A 40 -19.94 9.56 -5.76
N ILE A 41 -20.36 8.64 -6.62
CA ILE A 41 -21.48 8.80 -7.52
C ILE A 41 -22.67 8.05 -6.95
N THR A 42 -23.82 8.71 -6.85
CA THR A 42 -25.09 8.08 -6.47
C THR A 42 -26.04 8.06 -7.66
N HIS A 43 -26.54 6.88 -7.99
CA HIS A 43 -27.58 6.64 -8.99
C HIS A 43 -28.83 6.06 -8.33
N THR A 44 -29.98 6.33 -8.94
CA THR A 44 -31.23 5.61 -8.65
C THR A 44 -31.56 4.69 -9.82
N HIS A 45 -31.68 3.39 -9.54
CA HIS A 45 -32.07 2.37 -10.51
C HIS A 45 -33.15 1.46 -9.89
N GLU A 46 -34.31 1.32 -10.54
CA GLU A 46 -35.45 0.51 -10.06
C GLU A 46 -35.87 0.83 -8.60
N ASN A 47 -35.85 2.12 -8.22
CA ASN A 47 -36.11 2.64 -6.87
C ASN A 47 -35.08 2.25 -5.79
N GLU A 48 -33.93 1.72 -6.18
CA GLU A 48 -32.81 1.48 -5.28
C GLU A 48 -31.67 2.48 -5.56
N GLU A 49 -30.98 2.91 -4.51
CA GLU A 49 -29.73 3.66 -4.67
C GLU A 49 -28.59 2.70 -4.98
N LYS A 50 -27.83 3.06 -6.01
CA LYS A 50 -26.58 2.38 -6.38
C LYS A 50 -25.44 3.39 -6.34
N GLN A 51 -24.34 3.01 -5.69
CA GLN A 51 -23.19 3.85 -5.52
C GLN A 51 -22.01 3.33 -6.35
N TYR A 52 -21.18 4.29 -6.81
CA TYR A 52 -19.94 4.04 -7.52
C TYR A 52 -18.85 4.97 -6.98
N VAL A 53 -17.61 4.58 -7.17
CA VAL A 53 -16.44 5.38 -6.79
C VAL A 53 -15.76 5.89 -8.05
N LEU A 54 -15.70 7.22 -8.22
CA LEU A 54 -15.01 7.89 -9.31
C LEU A 54 -13.71 8.48 -8.77
N GLN A 55 -12.60 8.22 -9.46
CA GLN A 55 -11.28 8.70 -9.02
C GLN A 55 -10.52 9.36 -10.16
N ALA A 56 -9.91 10.53 -9.85
CA ALA A 56 -8.86 11.11 -10.67
C ALA A 56 -7.52 10.47 -10.29
N ILE A 57 -6.88 9.81 -11.24
CA ILE A 57 -5.58 9.14 -11.03
C ILE A 57 -4.47 10.19 -11.01
N ASN A 58 -3.63 10.14 -9.98
CA ASN A 58 -2.46 11.01 -9.89
C ASN A 58 -1.33 10.48 -10.79
N HIS A 59 -1.28 10.96 -12.03
CA HIS A 59 -0.32 10.54 -13.02
C HIS A 59 1.11 11.08 -12.81
N ASP A 60 1.31 12.00 -11.87
CA ASP A 60 2.65 12.41 -11.44
C ASP A 60 3.31 11.32 -10.59
N ILE A 61 2.51 10.60 -9.79
CA ILE A 61 2.97 9.45 -8.99
C ILE A 61 2.95 8.17 -9.81
N PHE A 62 1.92 7.99 -10.66
CA PHE A 62 1.72 6.82 -11.52
C PHE A 62 1.87 7.19 -13.00
N PRO A 63 3.08 7.37 -13.51
CA PRO A 63 3.29 7.84 -14.88
C PRO A 63 2.80 6.86 -15.95
N ASN A 64 2.75 5.56 -15.63
CA ASN A 64 2.20 4.52 -16.49
C ASN A 64 0.74 4.19 -16.11
N VAL A 65 -0.18 5.15 -16.27
CA VAL A 65 -1.61 4.98 -15.95
C VAL A 65 -2.21 3.77 -16.68
N ARG A 66 -1.81 3.54 -17.94
CA ARG A 66 -2.30 2.40 -18.70
C ARG A 66 -1.89 1.08 -18.05
N GLY A 67 -0.62 0.92 -17.73
CA GLY A 67 -0.12 -0.31 -17.09
C GLY A 67 -0.74 -0.53 -15.70
N LEU A 68 -0.92 0.55 -14.92
CA LEU A 68 -1.62 0.50 -13.64
C LEU A 68 -3.05 -0.06 -13.80
N MET A 69 -3.83 0.47 -14.74
CA MET A 69 -5.20 0.03 -14.96
C MET A 69 -5.29 -1.39 -15.55
N GLU A 70 -4.33 -1.77 -16.40
CA GLU A 70 -4.22 -3.14 -16.91
C GLU A 70 -3.90 -4.15 -15.79
N ASN A 71 -3.03 -3.78 -14.83
CA ASN A 71 -2.76 -4.62 -13.65
C ASN A 71 -4.03 -4.81 -12.81
N ILE A 72 -4.71 -3.71 -12.47
CA ILE A 72 -5.95 -3.76 -11.69
C ILE A 72 -7.01 -4.63 -12.37
N GLU A 73 -7.23 -4.42 -13.66
CA GLU A 73 -8.22 -5.19 -14.42
C GLU A 73 -7.90 -6.69 -14.43
N LYS A 74 -6.63 -7.06 -14.66
CA LYS A 74 -6.20 -8.47 -14.66
C LYS A 74 -6.41 -9.13 -13.31
N VAL A 75 -5.95 -8.46 -12.24
CA VAL A 75 -6.05 -8.99 -10.87
C VAL A 75 -7.50 -9.11 -10.44
N THR A 76 -8.30 -8.07 -10.65
CA THR A 76 -9.71 -8.09 -10.21
C THR A 76 -10.57 -9.03 -11.05
N THR A 77 -10.28 -9.21 -12.35
CA THR A 77 -10.96 -10.20 -13.19
C THR A 77 -10.64 -11.61 -12.72
N TYR A 78 -9.36 -11.92 -12.48
CA TYR A 78 -8.94 -13.22 -11.97
C TYR A 78 -9.60 -13.55 -10.62
N LEU A 79 -9.57 -12.59 -9.66
CA LEU A 79 -10.21 -12.78 -8.36
C LEU A 79 -11.71 -12.99 -8.49
N ARG A 80 -12.39 -12.27 -9.37
CA ARG A 80 -13.82 -12.42 -9.61
C ARG A 80 -14.15 -13.81 -10.10
N GLU A 81 -13.48 -14.27 -11.16
CA GLU A 81 -13.69 -15.60 -11.74
C GLU A 81 -13.44 -16.70 -10.71
N LYS A 82 -12.38 -16.56 -9.91
CA LYS A 82 -12.07 -17.48 -8.81
C LYS A 82 -13.18 -17.51 -7.75
N TYR A 83 -13.60 -16.34 -7.27
CA TYR A 83 -14.62 -16.24 -6.23
C TYR A 83 -15.99 -16.75 -6.71
N GLU A 84 -16.38 -16.44 -7.94
CA GLU A 84 -17.60 -16.99 -8.54
C GLU A 84 -17.54 -18.53 -8.63
N SER A 85 -16.40 -19.09 -9.01
CA SER A 85 -16.20 -20.55 -9.07
C SER A 85 -16.26 -21.23 -7.70
N GLU A 86 -15.87 -20.50 -6.64
CA GLU A 86 -15.94 -20.94 -5.24
C GLU A 86 -17.32 -20.69 -4.59
N GLY A 87 -18.27 -20.08 -5.32
CA GLY A 87 -19.60 -19.72 -4.81
C GLY A 87 -19.58 -18.55 -3.81
N ARG A 88 -18.54 -17.71 -3.86
CA ARG A 88 -18.40 -16.51 -3.03
C ARG A 88 -19.06 -15.29 -3.69
N ASP A 89 -19.31 -14.24 -2.93
CA ASP A 89 -19.90 -13.00 -3.43
C ASP A 89 -18.84 -12.09 -4.09
N ALA A 90 -18.45 -12.46 -5.31
CA ALA A 90 -17.44 -11.71 -6.07
C ALA A 90 -17.81 -10.22 -6.29
N ALA A 91 -19.10 -9.88 -6.24
CA ALA A 91 -19.54 -8.48 -6.40
C ALA A 91 -19.18 -7.61 -5.18
N ARG A 92 -18.96 -8.22 -4.01
CA ARG A 92 -18.57 -7.53 -2.78
C ARG A 92 -17.15 -7.81 -2.34
N GLU A 93 -16.57 -8.96 -2.77
CA GLU A 93 -15.27 -9.42 -2.28
C GLU A 93 -14.08 -8.99 -3.16
N THR A 94 -14.34 -8.41 -4.34
CA THR A 94 -13.30 -7.76 -5.16
C THR A 94 -13.85 -6.56 -5.92
N LEU A 95 -12.96 -5.63 -6.27
CA LEU A 95 -13.32 -4.45 -7.07
C LEU A 95 -13.71 -4.85 -8.50
N ARG A 96 -14.55 -4.04 -9.12
CA ARG A 96 -14.85 -4.10 -10.53
C ARG A 96 -14.64 -2.73 -11.17
N VAL A 97 -13.74 -2.66 -12.16
CA VAL A 97 -13.56 -1.47 -12.99
C VAL A 97 -14.75 -1.35 -13.96
N ILE A 98 -15.34 -0.18 -14.00
CA ILE A 98 -16.38 0.14 -14.99
C ILE A 98 -15.69 0.75 -16.21
N ARG A 99 -15.95 0.18 -17.39
CA ARG A 99 -15.39 0.70 -18.63
C ARG A 99 -16.17 1.90 -19.14
N THR A 100 -15.48 2.79 -19.85
CA THR A 100 -16.12 3.88 -20.59
C THR A 100 -17.06 3.35 -21.69
N LYS A 101 -17.89 4.22 -22.25
CA LYS A 101 -18.78 3.92 -23.41
C LYS A 101 -18.02 3.29 -24.59
N ASP A 102 -16.75 3.70 -24.78
CA ASP A 102 -15.88 3.22 -25.85
C ASP A 102 -15.03 2.00 -25.42
N GLY A 103 -15.28 1.42 -24.24
CA GLY A 103 -14.63 0.22 -23.74
C GLY A 103 -13.25 0.42 -23.07
N HIS A 104 -12.81 1.67 -22.84
CA HIS A 104 -11.56 1.97 -22.18
C HIS A 104 -11.66 1.80 -20.65
N LEU A 105 -10.53 1.57 -19.98
CA LEU A 105 -10.45 1.48 -18.50
C LEU A 105 -10.46 2.86 -17.81
N THR A 106 -10.13 3.92 -18.57
CA THR A 106 -10.10 5.31 -18.07
C THR A 106 -10.77 6.25 -19.03
N ALA A 107 -11.41 7.28 -18.50
CA ALA A 107 -11.75 8.48 -19.24
C ALA A 107 -10.56 9.44 -19.23
N ASN A 108 -10.13 9.89 -20.40
CA ASN A 108 -9.01 10.81 -20.57
C ASN A 108 -9.58 12.17 -20.99
N LEU A 109 -9.43 13.17 -20.13
CA LEU A 109 -9.95 14.50 -20.38
C LEU A 109 -8.96 15.36 -21.19
N ASP A 110 -9.46 16.36 -21.90
CA ASP A 110 -8.64 17.28 -22.71
C ASP A 110 -7.59 18.04 -21.89
N ASN A 111 -7.78 18.15 -20.57
CA ASN A 111 -6.82 18.75 -19.65
C ASN A 111 -5.70 17.79 -19.21
N GLY A 112 -5.63 16.59 -19.80
CA GLY A 112 -4.59 15.57 -19.53
C GLY A 112 -4.83 14.74 -18.27
N THR A 113 -5.97 14.85 -17.60
CA THR A 113 -6.29 14.05 -16.41
C THR A 113 -6.94 12.73 -16.79
N TYR A 114 -6.67 11.69 -15.99
CA TYR A 114 -7.18 10.32 -16.15
C TYR A 114 -8.15 10.01 -15.04
N TRP A 115 -9.30 9.43 -15.40
CA TRP A 115 -10.38 9.12 -14.47
C TRP A 115 -10.86 7.68 -14.63
N ARG A 116 -11.20 7.06 -13.52
CA ARG A 116 -11.74 5.68 -13.49
C ARG A 116 -12.96 5.59 -12.59
N ILE A 117 -13.81 4.59 -12.85
CA ILE A 117 -14.95 4.27 -11.99
C ILE A 117 -14.83 2.82 -11.52
N TYR A 118 -15.14 2.59 -10.25
CA TYR A 118 -15.37 1.28 -9.64
C TYR A 118 -16.81 1.15 -9.16
N ASP A 119 -17.33 -0.09 -9.13
CA ASP A 119 -18.48 -0.37 -8.29
C ASP A 119 -18.13 -0.11 -6.81
N SER A 120 -19.05 0.48 -6.07
CA SER A 120 -18.90 0.60 -4.62
C SER A 120 -19.17 -0.73 -3.94
N VAL A 121 -18.36 -1.09 -2.95
CA VAL A 121 -18.59 -2.28 -2.11
C VAL A 121 -19.76 -2.00 -1.17
N LYS A 122 -20.90 -2.64 -1.42
CA LYS A 122 -22.13 -2.42 -0.66
C LYS A 122 -22.00 -2.89 0.80
N ASN A 123 -22.68 -2.19 1.71
CA ASN A 123 -22.76 -2.54 3.12
C ASN A 123 -21.38 -2.78 3.74
N SER A 124 -20.45 -1.86 3.49
CA SER A 124 -19.09 -1.94 3.98
C SER A 124 -18.62 -0.62 4.58
N TYR A 125 -17.56 -0.68 5.35
CA TYR A 125 -16.85 0.47 5.92
C TYR A 125 -15.36 0.18 5.98
N SER A 126 -14.53 1.21 6.07
CA SER A 126 -13.10 1.09 6.32
C SER A 126 -12.73 1.63 7.70
N LEU A 127 -11.55 1.26 8.19
CA LEU A 127 -10.99 1.72 9.46
C LEU A 127 -9.71 2.51 9.20
N ASP A 128 -9.52 3.64 9.89
CA ASP A 128 -8.34 4.50 9.69
C ASP A 128 -7.14 4.04 10.53
N LYS A 129 -7.39 3.34 11.65
CA LYS A 129 -6.35 2.86 12.56
C LYS A 129 -6.77 1.57 13.26
N VAL A 130 -5.76 0.82 13.71
CA VAL A 130 -5.95 -0.36 14.55
C VAL A 130 -6.42 0.10 15.95
N GLU A 131 -7.55 -0.42 16.40
CA GLU A 131 -8.13 -0.09 17.73
C GLU A 131 -7.94 -1.25 18.74
N SER A 132 -7.63 -2.44 18.25
CA SER A 132 -7.39 -3.61 19.10
C SER A 132 -6.48 -4.64 18.43
N PRO A 133 -5.80 -5.50 19.22
CA PRO A 133 -5.02 -6.63 18.67
C PRO A 133 -5.85 -7.55 17.78
N GLU A 134 -7.13 -7.76 18.11
CA GLU A 134 -8.04 -8.58 17.31
C GLU A 134 -8.24 -8.01 15.91
N GLN A 135 -8.46 -6.70 15.79
CA GLN A 135 -8.54 -6.05 14.48
C GLN A 135 -7.26 -6.19 13.69
N PHE A 136 -6.10 -6.13 14.35
CA PHE A 136 -4.81 -6.29 13.68
C PHE A 136 -4.59 -7.72 13.19
N TYR A 137 -5.03 -8.72 13.98
CA TYR A 137 -5.04 -10.12 13.54
C TYR A 137 -5.94 -10.33 12.32
N ILE A 138 -7.15 -9.80 12.33
CA ILE A 138 -8.12 -9.91 11.22
C ILE A 138 -7.56 -9.22 9.96
N THR A 139 -6.93 -8.05 10.13
CA THR A 139 -6.23 -7.33 9.05
C THR A 139 -5.12 -8.17 8.44
N ALA A 140 -4.29 -8.77 9.27
CA ALA A 140 -3.20 -9.65 8.85
C ALA A 140 -3.73 -10.85 8.05
N LYS A 141 -4.79 -11.47 8.53
CA LYS A 141 -5.44 -12.60 7.87
C LYS A 141 -6.02 -12.20 6.51
N ALA A 142 -6.58 -10.99 6.39
CA ALA A 142 -7.11 -10.48 5.13
C ALA A 142 -6.01 -10.30 4.07
N PHE A 143 -4.87 -9.68 4.41
CA PHE A 143 -3.76 -9.55 3.47
C PHE A 143 -3.08 -10.89 3.17
N GLY A 144 -2.95 -11.78 4.17
CA GLY A 144 -2.52 -13.15 3.94
C GLY A 144 -3.44 -13.90 2.98
N ARG A 145 -4.75 -13.73 3.11
CA ARG A 145 -5.75 -14.31 2.22
C ARG A 145 -5.66 -13.72 0.80
N PHE A 146 -5.41 -12.44 0.67
CA PHE A 146 -5.18 -11.80 -0.63
C PHE A 146 -3.98 -12.42 -1.35
N ALA A 147 -2.86 -12.64 -0.65
CA ALA A 147 -1.70 -13.34 -1.21
C ALA A 147 -2.03 -14.80 -1.60
N TYR A 148 -2.82 -15.52 -0.78
CA TYR A 148 -3.29 -16.87 -1.08
C TYR A 148 -4.20 -16.90 -2.31
N ASP A 149 -5.15 -15.99 -2.40
CA ASP A 149 -6.12 -15.95 -3.50
C ASP A 149 -5.45 -15.66 -4.84
N LEU A 150 -4.30 -14.96 -4.84
CA LEU A 150 -3.49 -14.65 -6.03
C LEU A 150 -2.29 -15.58 -6.22
N ASN A 151 -2.14 -16.65 -5.41
CA ASN A 151 -0.97 -17.54 -5.49
C ASN A 151 -0.78 -18.19 -6.88
N ASP A 152 -1.88 -18.54 -7.55
CA ASP A 152 -1.85 -19.20 -8.86
C ASP A 152 -1.86 -18.20 -10.02
N PHE A 153 -1.91 -16.90 -9.74
CA PHE A 153 -1.80 -15.85 -10.75
C PHE A 153 -0.33 -15.66 -11.16
N ASP A 154 -0.06 -15.71 -12.45
CA ASP A 154 1.28 -15.45 -12.96
C ASP A 154 1.64 -13.97 -12.86
N ALA A 155 2.42 -13.63 -11.83
CA ALA A 155 2.85 -12.25 -11.55
C ALA A 155 3.62 -11.60 -12.71
N SER A 156 4.24 -12.39 -13.62
CA SER A 156 4.94 -11.86 -14.79
C SER A 156 4.03 -11.18 -15.83
N GLN A 157 2.72 -11.37 -15.71
CA GLN A 157 1.72 -10.67 -16.53
C GLN A 157 1.51 -9.22 -16.11
N LEU A 158 1.96 -8.84 -14.92
CA LEU A 158 1.85 -7.48 -14.38
C LEU A 158 3.10 -6.66 -14.72
N VAL A 159 2.93 -5.35 -14.78
CA VAL A 159 4.03 -4.40 -14.98
C VAL A 159 4.33 -3.65 -13.68
N GLU A 160 5.56 -3.20 -13.50
CA GLU A 160 5.88 -2.25 -12.45
C GLU A 160 5.18 -0.92 -12.72
N VAL A 161 4.28 -0.52 -11.83
CA VAL A 161 3.53 0.74 -11.93
C VAL A 161 4.33 1.92 -11.36
N ILE A 162 5.17 1.66 -10.39
CA ILE A 162 6.19 2.58 -9.87
C ILE A 162 7.52 1.85 -9.97
N PRO A 163 8.41 2.24 -10.90
CA PRO A 163 9.70 1.57 -11.08
C PRO A 163 10.52 1.54 -9.79
N GLN A 164 11.05 0.37 -9.45
CA GLN A 164 11.91 0.16 -8.28
C GLN A 164 11.25 0.63 -6.96
N PHE A 165 9.93 0.42 -6.80
CA PHE A 165 9.16 0.98 -5.69
C PHE A 165 9.74 0.60 -4.33
N HIS A 166 9.96 -0.70 -4.09
CA HIS A 166 10.57 -1.23 -2.87
C HIS A 166 12.01 -1.74 -3.09
N ASP A 167 12.71 -1.28 -4.14
CA ASP A 167 14.13 -1.61 -4.30
C ASP A 167 14.99 -0.86 -3.29
N THR A 168 15.18 -1.45 -2.12
CA THR A 168 15.94 -0.87 -1.02
C THR A 168 17.40 -0.65 -1.38
N ARG A 169 17.97 -1.45 -2.30
CA ARG A 169 19.30 -1.21 -2.87
C ARG A 169 19.37 0.12 -3.61
N ASN A 170 18.33 0.41 -4.42
CA ASN A 170 18.20 1.67 -5.13
C ASN A 170 17.98 2.84 -4.17
N ARG A 171 17.15 2.67 -3.14
CA ARG A 171 16.95 3.71 -2.10
C ARG A 171 18.24 4.03 -1.37
N TYR A 172 19.04 3.02 -1.04
CA TYR A 172 20.36 3.22 -0.43
C TYR A 172 21.30 4.02 -1.37
N ARG A 173 21.33 3.70 -2.67
CA ARG A 173 22.14 4.45 -3.67
C ARG A 173 21.69 5.90 -3.80
N GLN A 174 20.36 6.14 -3.80
CA GLN A 174 19.79 7.50 -3.82
C GLN A 174 20.23 8.30 -2.59
N LEU A 175 20.30 7.68 -1.41
CA LEU A 175 20.84 8.31 -0.20
C LEU A 175 22.33 8.63 -0.36
N GLU A 176 23.16 7.70 -0.84
CA GLU A 176 24.60 7.95 -1.08
C GLU A 176 24.79 9.13 -2.05
N GLU A 177 23.91 9.25 -3.06
CA GLU A 177 23.94 10.38 -4.00
C GLU A 177 23.55 11.70 -3.33
N ALA A 178 22.45 11.71 -2.56
CA ALA A 178 22.02 12.90 -1.83
C ALA A 178 23.08 13.40 -0.84
N ILE A 179 23.75 12.47 -0.13
CA ILE A 179 24.88 12.80 0.77
C ILE A 179 26.04 13.44 0.00
N ARG A 180 26.39 12.88 -1.17
CA ARG A 180 27.50 13.40 -1.99
C ARG A 180 27.21 14.80 -2.54
N GLU A 181 25.95 15.04 -2.95
CA GLU A 181 25.56 16.31 -3.54
C GLU A 181 25.31 17.40 -2.51
N ASP A 182 24.79 17.05 -1.36
CA ASP A 182 24.43 17.94 -0.23
C ASP A 182 23.84 19.29 -0.69
N ARG A 183 22.84 19.22 -1.57
CA ARG A 183 22.30 20.38 -2.33
C ARG A 183 21.89 21.55 -1.47
N VAL A 184 21.43 21.28 -0.25
CA VAL A 184 20.95 22.33 0.70
C VAL A 184 21.76 22.42 1.98
N GLY A 185 22.90 21.70 2.08
CA GLY A 185 23.86 21.80 3.19
C GLY A 185 23.39 21.14 4.49
N ARG A 186 22.47 20.17 4.42
CA ARG A 186 21.88 19.50 5.61
C ARG A 186 22.62 18.23 6.06
N VAL A 187 23.53 17.69 5.25
CA VAL A 187 24.25 16.44 5.57
C VAL A 187 24.97 16.50 6.93
N LYS A 188 25.52 17.66 7.29
CA LYS A 188 26.20 17.87 8.58
C LYS A 188 25.27 17.73 9.81
N GLU A 189 23.95 17.85 9.62
CA GLU A 189 22.96 17.84 10.69
C GLU A 189 22.45 16.41 11.01
N VAL A 190 22.74 15.44 10.12
CA VAL A 190 22.17 14.08 10.14
C VAL A 190 23.21 12.98 10.09
N GLN A 191 24.41 13.24 10.65
CA GLN A 191 25.53 12.30 10.63
C GLN A 191 25.24 11.00 11.40
N GLU A 192 24.46 11.06 12.46
CA GLU A 192 24.07 9.88 13.26
C GLU A 192 23.13 8.98 12.47
N GLU A 193 22.13 9.56 11.80
CA GLU A 193 21.18 8.85 10.96
C GLU A 193 21.88 8.22 9.76
N ILE A 194 22.79 8.94 9.13
CA ILE A 194 23.61 8.42 8.02
C ILE A 194 24.44 7.21 8.49
N ALA A 195 25.15 7.33 9.61
CA ALA A 195 25.95 6.25 10.16
C ALA A 195 25.10 5.04 10.54
N PHE A 196 23.91 5.25 11.11
CA PHE A 196 22.95 4.20 11.43
C PHE A 196 22.60 3.37 10.19
N ILE A 197 22.25 4.04 9.08
CA ILE A 197 21.88 3.39 7.81
C ILE A 197 23.11 2.73 7.17
N GLN A 198 24.26 3.39 7.14
CA GLN A 198 25.49 2.83 6.55
C GLN A 198 25.93 1.53 7.23
N ASN A 199 25.78 1.42 8.56
CA ASN A 199 26.06 0.20 9.31
C ASN A 199 25.09 -0.95 8.96
N ARG A 200 23.97 -0.66 8.30
CA ARG A 200 22.96 -1.62 7.84
C ARG A 200 22.88 -1.77 6.32
N LYS A 201 23.93 -1.35 5.63
CA LYS A 201 24.02 -1.46 4.16
C LYS A 201 23.68 -2.87 3.66
N ALA A 202 24.20 -3.91 4.31
CA ALA A 202 23.95 -5.30 3.93
C ALA A 202 22.45 -5.64 3.99
N ASP A 203 21.72 -5.11 4.96
CA ASP A 203 20.29 -5.33 5.11
C ASP A 203 19.49 -4.76 3.92
N CYS A 204 19.92 -3.60 3.39
CA CYS A 204 19.31 -2.97 2.24
C CYS A 204 19.43 -3.79 0.95
N PHE A 205 20.38 -4.70 0.89
CA PHE A 205 20.63 -5.55 -0.29
C PHE A 205 20.02 -6.94 -0.15
N LEU A 206 19.87 -7.44 1.08
CA LEU A 206 19.55 -8.82 1.41
C LEU A 206 18.37 -9.41 0.61
N LEU A 207 17.20 -8.78 0.65
CA LEU A 207 15.99 -9.37 0.08
C LEU A 207 16.03 -9.41 -1.45
N TYR A 208 16.64 -8.40 -2.07
CA TYR A 208 16.80 -8.37 -3.52
C TYR A 208 17.93 -9.28 -4.00
N ASP A 209 18.99 -9.46 -3.22
CA ASP A 209 20.03 -10.44 -3.55
C ASP A 209 19.45 -11.87 -3.50
N LEU A 210 18.60 -12.19 -2.51
CA LEU A 210 17.88 -13.46 -2.44
C LEU A 210 16.87 -13.64 -3.58
N LEU A 211 16.25 -12.56 -4.06
CA LEU A 211 15.40 -12.61 -5.26
C LEU A 211 16.24 -12.90 -6.51
N ASP A 212 17.35 -12.20 -6.70
CA ASP A 212 18.24 -12.38 -7.84
C ASP A 212 18.87 -13.80 -7.88
N GLU A 213 19.09 -14.40 -6.70
CA GLU A 213 19.55 -15.79 -6.54
C GLU A 213 18.42 -16.83 -6.73
N GLY A 214 17.19 -16.40 -6.89
CA GLY A 214 16.02 -17.27 -7.03
C GLY A 214 15.60 -17.99 -5.74
N VAL A 215 16.05 -17.51 -4.57
CA VAL A 215 15.68 -18.04 -3.25
C VAL A 215 14.29 -17.55 -2.83
N LEU A 216 13.97 -16.28 -3.12
CA LEU A 216 12.66 -15.70 -2.89
C LEU A 216 11.91 -15.56 -4.22
N PRO A 217 10.65 -16.01 -4.30
CA PRO A 217 9.85 -15.86 -5.51
C PRO A 217 9.22 -14.46 -5.60
N LEU A 218 8.97 -14.01 -6.84
CA LEU A 218 8.04 -12.91 -7.09
C LEU A 218 6.60 -13.42 -6.99
N ARG A 219 5.76 -12.64 -6.32
CA ARG A 219 4.31 -12.83 -6.23
C ARG A 219 3.58 -11.58 -6.68
N VAL A 220 2.27 -11.66 -6.80
CA VAL A 220 1.44 -10.44 -6.85
C VAL A 220 1.40 -9.86 -5.45
N THR A 221 1.81 -8.60 -5.30
CA THR A 221 1.82 -7.89 -4.02
C THR A 221 0.97 -6.63 -4.09
N HIS A 222 0.38 -6.25 -2.97
CA HIS A 222 -0.39 -5.02 -2.84
C HIS A 222 0.51 -3.79 -2.73
N ASN A 223 1.60 -3.90 -1.95
CA ASN A 223 2.63 -2.88 -1.70
C ASN A 223 2.15 -1.61 -0.95
N ASP A 224 0.94 -1.60 -0.42
CA ASP A 224 0.41 -0.55 0.46
C ASP A 224 -0.63 -1.18 1.41
N THR A 225 -0.16 -2.06 2.31
CA THR A 225 -1.01 -2.93 3.14
C THR A 225 -1.46 -2.23 4.43
N LYS A 226 -2.10 -1.09 4.28
CA LYS A 226 -2.71 -0.34 5.38
C LYS A 226 -4.10 -0.85 5.71
N LEU A 227 -4.49 -0.70 6.97
CA LEU A 227 -5.82 -1.08 7.46
C LEU A 227 -6.96 -0.41 6.66
N ASN A 228 -6.81 0.85 6.28
CA ASN A 228 -7.81 1.59 5.52
C ASN A 228 -7.98 1.10 4.07
N ASN A 229 -7.12 0.21 3.60
CA ASN A 229 -7.25 -0.47 2.31
C ASN A 229 -8.03 -1.79 2.41
N ILE A 230 -8.70 -2.03 3.54
CA ILE A 230 -9.64 -3.13 3.73
C ILE A 230 -11.04 -2.57 3.94
N MET A 231 -11.99 -3.04 3.14
CA MET A 231 -13.42 -2.85 3.40
C MET A 231 -13.91 -3.98 4.29
N PHE A 232 -14.57 -3.63 5.38
CA PHE A 232 -15.17 -4.57 6.33
C PHE A 232 -16.69 -4.63 6.10
N ASP A 233 -17.26 -5.82 6.24
CA ASP A 233 -18.70 -6.00 6.18
C ASP A 233 -19.39 -5.30 7.36
N SER A 234 -20.44 -4.51 7.07
CA SER A 234 -21.13 -3.71 8.10
C SER A 234 -21.89 -4.55 9.12
N GLU A 235 -22.28 -5.79 8.79
CA GLU A 235 -23.04 -6.69 9.65
C GLU A 235 -22.11 -7.63 10.43
N THR A 236 -21.24 -8.37 9.71
CA THR A 236 -20.38 -9.39 10.32
C THR A 236 -19.11 -8.83 10.94
N LYS A 237 -18.69 -7.63 10.54
CA LYS A 237 -17.44 -6.98 10.91
C LYS A 237 -16.19 -7.69 10.39
N GLU A 238 -16.34 -8.69 9.52
CA GLU A 238 -15.25 -9.41 8.90
C GLU A 238 -14.66 -8.65 7.69
N PRO A 239 -13.39 -8.85 7.34
CA PRO A 239 -12.81 -8.33 6.10
C PRO A 239 -13.57 -8.84 4.88
N LEU A 240 -13.87 -7.95 3.96
CA LEU A 240 -14.70 -8.23 2.81
C LEU A 240 -13.94 -8.05 1.49
N CYS A 241 -13.32 -6.90 1.28
CA CYS A 241 -12.67 -6.55 0.03
C CYS A 241 -11.40 -5.75 0.28
N ILE A 242 -10.33 -6.12 -0.42
CA ILE A 242 -9.10 -5.31 -0.48
C ILE A 242 -9.27 -4.26 -1.58
N VAL A 243 -8.97 -3.01 -1.25
CA VAL A 243 -9.13 -1.85 -2.14
C VAL A 243 -7.80 -1.09 -2.29
N ASP A 244 -7.78 -0.02 -3.08
CA ASP A 244 -6.59 0.78 -3.41
C ASP A 244 -5.47 -0.03 -4.05
N LEU A 245 -5.81 -0.71 -5.15
CA LEU A 245 -4.92 -1.61 -5.89
C LEU A 245 -3.92 -0.88 -6.81
N ASP A 246 -3.65 0.41 -6.60
CA ASP A 246 -2.81 1.24 -7.46
C ASP A 246 -1.34 0.80 -7.47
N THR A 247 -0.91 0.17 -6.40
CA THR A 247 0.45 -0.34 -6.23
C THR A 247 0.54 -1.86 -6.47
N VAL A 248 -0.53 -2.48 -6.97
CA VAL A 248 -0.49 -3.92 -7.29
C VAL A 248 0.45 -4.18 -8.45
N MET A 249 1.53 -4.91 -8.17
CA MET A 249 2.57 -5.26 -9.13
C MET A 249 3.36 -6.49 -8.65
N PRO A 250 4.29 -7.05 -9.46
CA PRO A 250 5.17 -8.10 -8.97
C PRO A 250 6.05 -7.60 -7.82
N GLY A 251 6.14 -8.38 -6.74
CA GLY A 251 6.94 -8.02 -5.58
C GLY A 251 7.22 -9.21 -4.65
N LEU A 252 7.87 -8.93 -3.53
CA LEU A 252 8.07 -9.90 -2.47
C LEU A 252 6.92 -9.80 -1.46
N VAL A 253 6.26 -10.92 -1.17
CA VAL A 253 5.18 -10.98 -0.15
C VAL A 253 5.66 -10.47 1.22
N LEU A 254 6.97 -10.49 1.46
CA LEU A 254 7.60 -9.95 2.65
C LEU A 254 7.39 -8.44 2.80
N PHE A 255 7.23 -7.72 1.69
CA PHE A 255 6.96 -6.27 1.73
C PHE A 255 5.52 -5.98 2.16
N ASP A 256 4.55 -6.77 1.69
CA ASP A 256 3.16 -6.65 2.15
C ASP A 256 3.04 -6.93 3.66
N PHE A 257 3.69 -8.00 4.13
CA PHE A 257 3.80 -8.27 5.56
C PHE A 257 4.46 -7.12 6.31
N GLY A 258 5.60 -6.64 5.81
CA GLY A 258 6.43 -5.66 6.48
C GLY A 258 5.80 -4.26 6.55
N ASP A 259 5.10 -3.84 5.52
CA ASP A 259 4.47 -2.52 5.48
C ASP A 259 3.33 -2.41 6.52
N SER A 260 2.53 -3.45 6.66
CA SER A 260 1.52 -3.52 7.73
C SER A 260 2.14 -3.46 9.13
N ILE A 261 3.26 -4.14 9.36
CA ILE A 261 3.98 -4.09 10.64
C ILE A 261 4.50 -2.68 10.91
N ARG A 262 5.09 -2.04 9.91
CA ARG A 262 5.61 -0.67 10.01
C ARG A 262 4.53 0.32 10.43
N PHE A 263 3.32 0.17 9.88
CA PHE A 263 2.19 1.03 10.22
C PHE A 263 1.50 0.67 11.52
N GLY A 264 1.27 -0.61 11.78
CA GLY A 264 0.35 -1.07 12.81
C GLY A 264 0.99 -1.59 14.08
N ALA A 265 2.29 -1.96 14.09
CA ALA A 265 2.97 -2.43 15.29
C ALA A 265 3.67 -1.30 16.07
N ASN A 266 3.05 -0.13 16.10
CA ASN A 266 3.41 1.02 16.92
C ASN A 266 2.18 1.92 17.13
N ASP A 267 2.20 2.78 18.14
CA ASP A 267 1.10 3.66 18.50
C ASP A 267 1.42 5.16 18.30
N CYS A 268 2.62 5.48 17.80
CA CYS A 268 3.04 6.85 17.58
C CYS A 268 2.70 7.37 16.19
N ALA A 269 2.67 8.71 16.06
CA ALA A 269 2.61 9.34 14.75
C ALA A 269 3.89 9.08 13.95
N GLU A 270 3.79 8.99 12.62
CA GLU A 270 4.94 8.76 11.74
C GLU A 270 6.01 9.85 11.86
N ASP A 271 5.63 11.06 12.27
CA ASP A 271 6.49 12.23 12.46
C ASP A 271 6.63 12.66 13.95
N GLU A 272 6.52 11.72 14.89
CA GLU A 272 6.68 11.99 16.33
C GLU A 272 8.11 12.48 16.63
N PRO A 273 8.28 13.72 17.10
CA PRO A 273 9.61 14.26 17.35
C PRO A 273 10.25 13.73 18.65
N ASP A 274 9.44 13.23 19.58
CA ASP A 274 9.90 12.65 20.85
C ASP A 274 10.08 11.14 20.70
N LEU A 275 11.30 10.72 20.37
CA LEU A 275 11.64 9.32 20.17
C LEU A 275 11.41 8.42 21.39
N SER A 276 11.26 8.98 22.59
CA SER A 276 10.93 8.20 23.80
C SER A 276 9.51 7.63 23.76
N LYS A 277 8.64 8.18 22.90
CA LYS A 277 7.27 7.70 22.66
C LYS A 277 7.19 6.71 21.50
N VAL A 278 8.25 6.60 20.70
CA VAL A 278 8.31 5.68 19.56
C VAL A 278 8.75 4.31 20.05
N ASN A 279 7.85 3.33 19.98
CA ASN A 279 8.11 1.97 20.44
C ASN A 279 7.56 0.96 19.43
N PHE A 280 8.36 -0.06 19.16
CA PHE A 280 7.90 -1.24 18.42
C PHE A 280 7.12 -2.16 19.38
N ASP A 281 5.85 -2.38 19.10
CA ASP A 281 4.99 -3.27 19.87
C ASP A 281 5.14 -4.72 19.41
N PHE A 282 5.88 -5.50 20.21
CA PHE A 282 6.11 -6.92 19.90
C PHE A 282 4.84 -7.77 19.98
N ASP A 283 3.90 -7.46 20.85
CA ASP A 283 2.66 -8.24 21.01
C ASP A 283 1.75 -8.05 19.79
N LEU A 284 1.69 -6.84 19.24
CA LEU A 284 1.02 -6.57 17.97
C LEU A 284 1.72 -7.27 16.81
N TYR A 285 3.07 -7.25 16.78
CA TYR A 285 3.83 -8.00 15.77
C TYR A 285 3.50 -9.50 15.82
N GLU A 286 3.55 -10.14 16.99
CA GLU A 286 3.22 -11.55 17.14
C GLU A 286 1.78 -11.86 16.70
N THR A 287 0.86 -10.97 17.04
CA THR A 287 -0.55 -11.06 16.64
C THR A 287 -0.70 -11.01 15.12
N TYR A 288 0.00 -10.08 14.46
CA TYR A 288 -0.01 -9.95 13.00
C TYR A 288 0.60 -11.18 12.32
N VAL A 289 1.75 -11.67 12.82
CA VAL A 289 2.40 -12.89 12.32
C VAL A 289 1.42 -14.06 12.28
N LYS A 290 0.67 -14.29 13.37
CA LYS A 290 -0.32 -15.38 13.46
C LYS A 290 -1.41 -15.24 12.40
N GLY A 291 -2.01 -14.05 12.30
CA GLY A 291 -3.06 -13.79 11.32
C GLY A 291 -2.58 -13.92 9.88
N PHE A 292 -1.42 -13.36 9.57
CA PHE A 292 -0.87 -13.38 8.21
C PHE A 292 -0.53 -14.81 7.76
N ILE A 293 0.17 -15.59 8.59
CA ILE A 293 0.51 -17.00 8.27
C ILE A 293 -0.76 -17.82 8.11
N GLU A 294 -1.76 -17.66 9.00
CA GLU A 294 -3.05 -18.33 8.84
C GLU A 294 -3.74 -17.95 7.53
N GLY A 295 -3.77 -16.64 7.20
CA GLY A 295 -4.38 -16.14 5.97
C GLY A 295 -3.72 -16.68 4.70
N THR A 296 -2.40 -16.84 4.70
CA THR A 296 -1.65 -17.40 3.56
C THR A 296 -1.90 -18.90 3.34
N ASN A 297 -2.53 -19.58 4.28
CA ASN A 297 -2.96 -20.98 4.14
C ASN A 297 -1.89 -21.92 3.57
N GLY A 298 -0.64 -21.75 3.99
CA GLY A 298 0.47 -22.64 3.67
C GLY A 298 1.13 -22.43 2.30
N ILE A 299 0.84 -21.35 1.58
CA ILE A 299 1.49 -21.06 0.28
C ILE A 299 2.91 -20.52 0.41
N LEU A 300 3.30 -20.02 1.60
CA LEU A 300 4.62 -19.46 1.79
C LEU A 300 5.68 -20.57 1.75
N THR A 301 6.76 -20.34 1.00
CA THR A 301 7.92 -21.21 0.98
C THR A 301 8.68 -21.15 2.32
N GLU A 302 9.54 -22.14 2.59
CA GLU A 302 10.41 -22.11 3.77
C GLU A 302 11.32 -20.87 3.79
N ALA A 303 11.76 -20.41 2.62
CA ALA A 303 12.56 -19.19 2.49
C ALA A 303 11.74 -17.94 2.85
N GLU A 304 10.53 -17.82 2.34
CA GLU A 304 9.64 -16.69 2.69
C GLU A 304 9.36 -16.65 4.19
N LEU A 305 9.01 -17.79 4.80
CA LEU A 305 8.79 -17.89 6.25
C LEU A 305 10.05 -17.51 7.05
N LYS A 306 11.23 -17.99 6.63
CA LYS A 306 12.51 -17.67 7.27
C LYS A 306 12.81 -16.16 7.23
N TYR A 307 12.53 -15.51 6.10
CA TYR A 307 12.85 -14.11 5.88
C TYR A 307 11.68 -13.15 6.17
N LEU A 308 10.53 -13.65 6.64
CA LEU A 308 9.36 -12.81 6.95
C LEU A 308 9.69 -11.69 7.96
N PRO A 309 10.43 -11.92 9.08
CA PRO A 309 10.84 -10.84 9.98
C PRO A 309 11.70 -9.76 9.29
N TRP A 310 12.49 -10.16 8.29
CA TRP A 310 13.29 -9.24 7.49
C TRP A 310 12.44 -8.31 6.64
N GLY A 311 11.25 -8.74 6.19
CA GLY A 311 10.29 -7.88 5.51
C GLY A 311 9.94 -6.66 6.33
N ALA A 312 9.56 -6.86 7.61
CA ALA A 312 9.25 -5.76 8.52
C ALA A 312 10.45 -4.81 8.72
N ARG A 313 11.63 -5.38 9.00
CA ARG A 313 12.84 -4.59 9.25
C ARG A 313 13.30 -3.81 8.01
N VAL A 314 13.34 -4.45 6.85
CA VAL A 314 13.85 -3.85 5.60
C VAL A 314 12.91 -2.76 5.09
N ILE A 315 11.58 -2.97 5.10
CA ILE A 315 10.64 -1.95 4.62
C ILE A 315 10.62 -0.72 5.56
N THR A 316 10.77 -0.94 6.87
CA THR A 316 10.88 0.16 7.84
C THR A 316 12.18 0.93 7.63
N LEU A 317 13.31 0.24 7.41
CA LEU A 317 14.59 0.87 7.09
C LEU A 317 14.51 1.65 5.78
N GLU A 318 13.89 1.07 4.74
CA GLU A 318 13.67 1.72 3.44
C GLU A 318 12.92 3.04 3.61
N GLN A 319 11.84 3.04 4.37
CA GLN A 319 11.06 4.25 4.57
C GLN A 319 11.84 5.33 5.33
N GLY A 320 12.66 4.93 6.31
CA GLY A 320 13.61 5.83 6.98
C GLY A 320 14.63 6.42 6.02
N ILE A 321 15.18 5.60 5.12
CA ILE A 321 16.10 6.04 4.06
C ILE A 321 15.42 7.06 3.13
N ARG A 322 14.19 6.79 2.70
CA ARG A 322 13.44 7.68 1.80
C ARG A 322 13.19 9.05 2.43
N PHE A 323 12.73 9.08 3.68
CA PHE A 323 12.50 10.33 4.41
C PHE A 323 13.79 11.10 4.65
N LEU A 324 14.90 10.42 5.02
CA LEU A 324 16.19 11.07 5.22
C LEU A 324 16.74 11.63 3.90
N THR A 325 16.62 10.88 2.81
CA THR A 325 17.03 11.31 1.46
C THR A 325 16.29 12.58 1.05
N ASP A 326 14.97 12.61 1.27
CA ASP A 326 14.16 13.78 0.94
C ASP A 326 14.50 14.99 1.83
N TYR A 327 14.75 14.78 3.11
CA TYR A 327 15.23 15.84 3.99
C TYR A 327 16.56 16.43 3.53
N ILE A 328 17.54 15.60 3.16
CA ILE A 328 18.85 16.04 2.65
C ILE A 328 18.67 16.81 1.32
N ASN A 329 17.70 16.41 0.48
CA ASN A 329 17.41 17.07 -0.80
C ASN A 329 16.54 18.35 -0.66
N GLY A 330 16.08 18.70 0.54
CA GLY A 330 15.35 19.95 0.80
C GLY A 330 13.81 19.79 0.87
N ASP A 331 13.30 18.61 1.21
CA ASP A 331 11.88 18.30 1.37
C ASP A 331 11.07 18.50 0.08
N VAL A 332 11.50 17.87 -1.01
CA VAL A 332 10.95 18.08 -2.36
C VAL A 332 9.94 17.01 -2.79
N TYR A 333 9.95 15.83 -2.16
CA TYR A 333 9.11 14.70 -2.54
C TYR A 333 7.88 14.55 -1.62
N TYR A 334 8.10 14.45 -0.32
CA TYR A 334 7.01 14.30 0.64
C TYR A 334 6.47 15.65 1.09
N ALA A 335 5.15 15.82 1.05
CA ALA A 335 4.51 17.02 1.57
C ALA A 335 4.82 17.19 3.07
N THR A 336 5.23 18.40 3.45
CA THR A 336 5.52 18.77 4.84
C THR A 336 4.65 19.94 5.26
N THR A 337 4.25 19.95 6.52
CA THR A 337 3.47 21.06 7.15
C THR A 337 4.34 21.91 8.09
N ARG A 338 5.55 21.43 8.40
CA ARG A 338 6.51 22.13 9.29
C ARG A 338 7.97 21.81 8.88
N PRO A 339 8.91 22.71 9.18
CA PRO A 339 10.33 22.42 8.99
C PRO A 339 10.79 21.18 9.78
N GLY A 340 11.64 20.36 9.18
CA GLY A 340 12.22 19.17 9.82
C GLY A 340 11.28 17.96 9.92
N GLN A 341 10.07 18.04 9.40
CA GLN A 341 9.09 16.95 9.52
C GLN A 341 9.58 15.64 8.89
N ASN A 342 10.28 15.69 7.73
CA ASN A 342 10.85 14.48 7.13
C ASN A 342 12.04 13.92 7.93
N LEU A 343 12.77 14.75 8.65
CA LEU A 343 13.79 14.26 9.57
C LEU A 343 13.19 13.53 10.77
N ASP A 344 12.09 14.07 11.34
CA ASP A 344 11.37 13.38 12.41
C ASP A 344 10.78 12.06 11.94
N ARG A 345 10.19 12.03 10.73
CA ARG A 345 9.73 10.79 10.08
C ARG A 345 10.86 9.78 9.91
N ALA A 346 12.02 10.22 9.42
CA ALA A 346 13.19 9.35 9.27
C ALA A 346 13.61 8.75 10.63
N ARG A 347 13.73 9.58 11.65
CA ARG A 347 14.13 9.18 13.01
C ARG A 347 13.15 8.19 13.63
N THR A 348 11.86 8.40 13.46
CA THR A 348 10.82 7.46 13.90
C THR A 348 11.02 6.08 13.27
N GLN A 349 11.22 6.00 11.96
CA GLN A 349 11.45 4.72 11.29
C GLN A 349 12.76 4.05 11.74
N LEU A 350 13.85 4.81 11.86
CA LEU A 350 15.14 4.27 12.34
C LEU A 350 15.06 3.77 13.79
N LYS A 351 14.27 4.45 14.64
CA LYS A 351 14.01 4.00 16.02
C LYS A 351 13.25 2.68 16.03
N LEU A 352 12.22 2.52 15.17
CA LEU A 352 11.49 1.26 15.05
C LEU A 352 12.40 0.11 14.59
N VAL A 353 13.30 0.36 13.62
CA VAL A 353 14.32 -0.63 13.21
C VAL A 353 15.19 -1.04 14.39
N GLN A 354 15.67 -0.08 15.19
CA GLN A 354 16.48 -0.38 16.36
C GLN A 354 15.72 -1.23 17.39
N ASP A 355 14.44 -0.94 17.60
CA ASP A 355 13.62 -1.70 18.54
C ASP A 355 13.35 -3.12 18.05
N MET A 356 13.10 -3.32 16.75
CA MET A 356 13.02 -4.65 16.13
C MET A 356 14.31 -5.45 16.35
N GLU A 357 15.47 -4.81 16.20
CA GLU A 357 16.76 -5.46 16.46
C GLU A 357 16.92 -5.90 17.91
N ASN A 358 16.45 -5.11 18.86
CA ASN A 358 16.51 -5.45 20.28
C ASN A 358 15.67 -6.68 20.65
N VAL A 359 14.65 -7.00 19.86
CA VAL A 359 13.75 -8.16 20.08
C VAL A 359 13.84 -9.18 18.94
N TRP A 360 14.90 -9.14 18.14
CA TRP A 360 15.03 -9.91 16.90
C TRP A 360 14.79 -11.41 17.08
N ASP A 361 15.40 -12.03 18.08
CA ASP A 361 15.23 -13.46 18.33
C ASP A 361 13.77 -13.82 18.65
N LYS A 362 13.06 -12.94 19.35
CA LYS A 362 11.62 -13.13 19.60
C LYS A 362 10.81 -12.99 18.32
N MET A 363 11.14 -12.05 17.42
CA MET A 363 10.47 -11.92 16.13
C MET A 363 10.61 -13.18 15.28
N VAL A 364 11.81 -13.73 15.21
CA VAL A 364 12.09 -15.00 14.50
C VAL A 364 11.32 -16.17 15.13
N GLU A 365 11.29 -16.25 16.46
CA GLU A 365 10.59 -17.32 17.16
C GLU A 365 9.06 -17.23 17.01
N ALA A 366 8.49 -16.02 16.96
CA ALA A 366 7.06 -15.81 16.71
C ALA A 366 6.63 -16.42 15.36
N VAL A 367 7.43 -16.23 14.30
CA VAL A 367 7.16 -16.83 12.98
C VAL A 367 7.23 -18.36 13.05
N LYS A 368 8.20 -18.93 13.75
CA LYS A 368 8.30 -20.39 13.92
C LYS A 368 7.11 -20.97 14.71
N ASN A 369 6.65 -20.24 15.71
CA ASN A 369 5.52 -20.68 16.53
C ASN A 369 4.19 -20.63 15.78
N ALA A 370 4.00 -19.64 14.91
CA ALA A 370 2.80 -19.51 14.09
C ALA A 370 2.67 -20.59 12.99
N GLN A 371 3.72 -21.36 12.71
CA GLN A 371 3.72 -22.48 11.75
C GLN A 371 3.28 -23.82 12.38
N LYS A 372 3.13 -23.89 13.71
CA LYS A 372 2.72 -25.10 14.45
C LYS A 372 1.21 -25.21 14.51
#